data_67b9015db121fef51ac33a3b6716d10e
#
_entry.id   67b9015db121fef51ac33a3b6716d10e
#
_cell.length_a   1.000
_cell.length_b   1.000
_cell.length_c   1.000
_cell.angle_alpha   90.00
_cell.angle_beta   90.00
_cell.angle_gamma   90.00
#
_symmetry.space_group_name_H-M   'P 1'
#
loop_
_entity.id
_entity.type
_entity.pdbx_description
1 polymer ?
#
loop_
_entity_poly.entity_id
_entity_poly.type
_entity_poly.pdbx_seq_one_letter_code
_entity_poly.pdbx_strand_id
1 'polypeptide(L)'
;MSDSISTKIDFLKQLGSDKFKHRNQSLLEHLIGVRDILKKWEAPEYVQDGGLFHSVYGTTYFKPQMTTDRDAVRYLIGEKAEELAYWFCFLDSPRTQKILILENEQLKKDLLLIDKANNEDMANTSMMSWEEAYGI
;
A
#
# COMPACT_ATOMS: atom_id res chain seq x y z
N MET A 1 21.06 3.50 -6.50
CA MET A 1 20.58 2.11 -6.37
C MET A 1 19.42 2.06 -5.39
N SER A 2 18.35 1.37 -5.76
CA SER A 2 17.27 1.14 -4.83
C SER A 2 17.70 0.10 -3.80
N ASP A 3 17.19 0.24 -2.58
CA ASP A 3 17.42 -0.75 -1.53
C ASP A 3 16.76 -2.08 -1.91
N SER A 4 17.27 -3.18 -1.38
CA SER A 4 16.70 -4.49 -1.63
C SER A 4 15.33 -4.61 -0.98
N ILE A 5 14.52 -5.54 -1.50
CA ILE A 5 13.20 -5.82 -0.92
C ILE A 5 13.34 -6.26 0.54
N SER A 6 14.40 -6.98 0.86
CA SER A 6 14.69 -7.42 2.22
C SER A 6 14.84 -6.24 3.19
N THR A 7 15.60 -5.21 2.78
CA THR A 7 15.78 -4.00 3.58
C THR A 7 14.46 -3.27 3.80
N LYS A 8 13.66 -3.17 2.75
CA LYS A 8 12.34 -2.52 2.82
C LYS A 8 11.40 -3.25 3.76
N ILE A 9 11.37 -4.57 3.69
CA ILE A 9 10.55 -5.40 4.58
C ILE A 9 11.03 -5.26 6.02
N ASP A 10 12.34 -5.26 6.26
CA ASP A 10 12.89 -5.07 7.61
C ASP A 10 12.47 -3.74 8.22
N PHE A 11 12.48 -2.68 7.41
CA PHE A 11 12.00 -1.36 7.86
C PHE A 11 10.53 -1.44 8.28
N LEU A 12 9.68 -2.06 7.49
CA LEU A 12 8.26 -2.21 7.81
C LEU A 12 8.05 -3.04 9.08
N LYS A 13 8.87 -4.08 9.29
CA LYS A 13 8.83 -4.87 10.53
C LYS A 13 9.21 -4.05 11.74
N GLN A 14 10.22 -3.18 11.61
CA GLN A 14 10.63 -2.28 12.68
C GLN A 14 9.50 -1.34 13.08
N LEU A 15 8.65 -0.96 12.13
CA LEU A 15 7.48 -0.15 12.40
C LEU A 15 6.32 -0.96 12.99
N GLY A 16 6.45 -2.28 13.06
CA GLY A 16 5.44 -3.15 13.67
C GLY A 16 4.40 -3.72 12.70
N SER A 17 4.64 -3.62 11.38
CA SER A 17 3.66 -4.05 10.39
C SER A 17 3.30 -5.53 10.47
N ASP A 18 4.21 -6.37 10.97
CA ASP A 18 3.98 -7.80 11.14
C ASP A 18 3.10 -8.11 12.37
N LYS A 19 2.84 -7.11 13.21
CA LYS A 19 2.04 -7.27 14.44
C LYS A 19 0.62 -6.74 14.30
N PHE A 20 0.34 -5.94 13.28
CA PHE A 20 -1.01 -5.44 13.03
C PHE A 20 -1.78 -6.41 12.16
N LYS A 21 -3.02 -6.68 12.53
CA LYS A 21 -3.90 -7.52 11.72
C LYS A 21 -4.55 -6.70 10.62
N HIS A 22 -4.70 -7.30 9.45
CA HIS A 22 -5.39 -6.74 8.31
C HIS A 22 -6.24 -7.86 7.72
N ARG A 23 -7.50 -7.95 8.17
CA ARG A 23 -8.41 -9.07 7.88
C ARG A 23 -7.84 -10.36 8.49
N ASN A 24 -7.64 -11.43 7.71
CA ASN A 24 -7.11 -12.71 8.20
C ASN A 24 -5.62 -12.87 7.95
N GLN A 25 -4.91 -11.77 7.76
CA GLN A 25 -3.46 -11.75 7.58
C GLN A 25 -2.87 -10.57 8.35
N SER A 26 -1.54 -10.52 8.46
CA SER A 26 -0.89 -9.35 9.03
C SER A 26 -0.90 -8.20 8.01
N LEU A 27 -0.74 -6.97 8.48
CA LEU A 27 -0.59 -5.83 7.57
C LEU A 27 0.61 -6.04 6.65
N LEU A 28 1.72 -6.55 7.18
CA LEU A 28 2.92 -6.81 6.38
C LEU A 28 2.63 -7.79 5.24
N GLU A 29 1.91 -8.88 5.52
CA GLU A 29 1.53 -9.85 4.50
C GLU A 29 0.68 -9.20 3.40
N HIS A 30 -0.24 -8.31 3.78
CA HIS A 30 -1.04 -7.57 2.82
C HIS A 30 -0.18 -6.64 1.95
N LEU A 31 0.74 -5.90 2.58
CA LEU A 31 1.63 -4.99 1.85
C LEU A 31 2.50 -5.73 0.86
N ILE A 32 3.07 -6.86 1.28
CA ILE A 32 3.87 -7.72 0.39
C ILE A 32 3.00 -8.28 -0.73
N GLY A 33 1.77 -8.69 -0.42
CA GLY A 33 0.82 -9.20 -1.41
C GLY A 33 0.52 -8.18 -2.48
N VAL A 34 0.28 -6.94 -2.11
CA VAL A 34 0.04 -5.84 -3.06
C VAL A 34 1.26 -5.63 -3.96
N ARG A 35 2.45 -5.59 -3.37
CA ARG A 35 3.69 -5.45 -4.13
C ARG A 35 3.87 -6.60 -5.11
N ASP A 36 3.61 -7.83 -4.69
CA ASP A 36 3.77 -9.01 -5.54
C ASP A 36 2.79 -9.01 -6.71
N ILE A 37 1.56 -8.56 -6.51
CA ILE A 37 0.58 -8.41 -7.58
C ILE A 37 1.07 -7.37 -8.59
N LEU A 38 1.56 -6.23 -8.13
CA LEU A 38 2.09 -5.19 -9.00
C LEU A 38 3.30 -5.69 -9.80
N LYS A 39 4.16 -6.47 -9.17
CA LYS A 39 5.30 -7.09 -9.85
C LYS A 39 4.84 -8.07 -10.93
N LYS A 40 3.83 -8.88 -10.64
CA LYS A 40 3.26 -9.82 -11.60
C LYS A 40 2.68 -9.10 -12.80
N TRP A 41 2.10 -7.92 -12.59
CA TRP A 41 1.56 -7.10 -13.67
C TRP A 41 2.64 -6.28 -14.40
N GLU A 42 3.90 -6.48 -14.03
CA GLU A 42 5.04 -5.78 -14.63
C GLU A 42 4.98 -4.26 -14.45
N ALA A 43 4.40 -3.81 -13.33
CA ALA A 43 4.39 -2.40 -12.98
C ALA A 43 5.82 -1.91 -12.72
N PRO A 44 6.12 -0.61 -12.97
CA PRO A 44 7.44 -0.07 -12.65
C PRO A 44 7.82 -0.29 -11.19
N GLU A 45 9.12 -0.42 -10.92
CA GLU A 45 9.60 -0.67 -9.56
C GLU A 45 9.10 0.38 -8.57
N TYR A 46 9.07 1.65 -8.95
CA TYR A 46 8.60 2.69 -8.03
C TYR A 46 7.11 2.52 -7.68
N VAL A 47 6.31 1.96 -8.58
CA VAL A 47 4.90 1.65 -8.30
C VAL A 47 4.80 0.47 -7.35
N GLN A 48 5.64 -0.56 -7.55
CA GLN A 48 5.71 -1.70 -6.63
C GLN A 48 6.06 -1.25 -5.22
N ASP A 49 7.04 -0.36 -5.08
CA ASP A 49 7.45 0.17 -3.79
C ASP A 49 6.38 1.06 -3.17
N GLY A 50 5.70 1.86 -3.99
CA GLY A 50 4.55 2.65 -3.54
C GLY A 50 3.45 1.75 -2.97
N GLY A 51 3.20 0.62 -3.62
CA GLY A 51 2.25 -0.37 -3.15
C GLY A 51 2.68 -1.03 -1.85
N LEU A 52 3.97 -1.35 -1.73
CA LEU A 52 4.52 -1.94 -0.50
C LEU A 52 4.34 -1.02 0.71
N PHE A 53 4.32 0.28 0.50
CA PHE A 53 4.23 1.27 1.58
C PHE A 53 2.87 1.99 1.62
N HIS A 54 1.86 1.48 0.91
CA HIS A 54 0.62 2.23 0.67
C HIS A 54 -0.22 2.53 1.91
N SER A 55 0.05 1.90 3.05
CA SER A 55 -0.69 2.15 4.30
C SER A 55 0.20 2.70 5.42
N VAL A 56 1.45 3.04 5.12
CA VAL A 56 2.43 3.37 6.15
C VAL A 56 2.07 4.64 6.92
N TYR A 57 1.34 5.56 6.30
CA TYR A 57 0.92 6.82 6.94
C TYR A 57 -0.49 6.77 7.53
N GLY A 58 -1.15 5.61 7.46
CA GLY A 58 -2.51 5.44 7.96
C GLY A 58 -3.59 5.78 6.93
N THR A 59 -4.74 5.15 7.06
CA THR A 59 -5.90 5.39 6.18
C THR A 59 -7.17 5.38 7.01
N THR A 60 -8.31 5.70 6.40
CA THR A 60 -9.62 5.61 7.09
C THR A 60 -9.89 4.18 7.55
N TYR A 61 -9.56 3.20 6.70
CA TYR A 61 -9.82 1.79 7.00
C TYR A 61 -8.77 1.18 7.90
N PHE A 62 -7.57 1.76 7.91
CA PHE A 62 -6.47 1.30 8.76
C PHE A 62 -5.90 2.51 9.49
N LYS A 63 -6.44 2.77 10.69
CA LYS A 63 -6.15 3.95 11.49
C LYS A 63 -4.72 4.02 12.03
N PRO A 64 -4.07 2.91 12.42
CA PRO A 64 -2.71 3.02 12.93
C PRO A 64 -1.80 3.68 11.92
N GLN A 65 -1.13 4.73 12.36
CA GLN A 65 -0.15 5.46 11.58
C GLN A 65 1.22 4.91 11.98
N MET A 66 1.86 4.17 11.07
CA MET A 66 3.11 3.48 11.39
C MET A 66 4.26 4.46 11.51
N THR A 67 4.25 5.50 10.71
CA THR A 67 5.24 6.57 10.77
C THR A 67 4.67 7.84 10.18
N THR A 68 5.23 8.98 10.55
CA THR A 68 5.00 10.27 9.92
C THR A 68 6.27 10.80 9.27
N ASP A 69 7.36 10.03 9.36
CA ASP A 69 8.66 10.45 8.86
C ASP A 69 8.79 10.15 7.37
N ARG A 70 8.26 11.07 6.57
CA ARG A 70 8.29 10.95 5.12
C ARG A 70 9.72 10.93 4.57
N ASP A 71 10.65 11.63 5.22
CA ASP A 71 12.04 11.68 4.77
C ASP A 71 12.70 10.32 4.90
N ALA A 72 12.47 9.60 5.98
CA ALA A 72 13.01 8.25 6.16
C ALA A 72 12.46 7.29 5.11
N VAL A 73 11.16 7.36 4.83
CA VAL A 73 10.55 6.52 3.79
C VAL A 73 11.10 6.89 2.41
N ARG A 74 11.19 8.18 2.12
CA ARG A 74 11.72 8.67 0.83
C ARG A 74 13.16 8.23 0.60
N TYR A 75 13.98 8.26 1.64
CA TYR A 75 15.36 7.79 1.57
C TYR A 75 15.41 6.31 1.17
N LEU A 76 14.48 5.53 1.69
CA LEU A 76 14.46 4.08 1.48
C LEU A 76 13.91 3.67 0.11
N ILE A 77 12.79 4.26 -0.32
CA ILE A 77 12.09 3.82 -1.54
C ILE A 77 12.15 4.82 -2.69
N GLY A 78 12.72 6.00 -2.45
CA GLY A 78 12.82 7.03 -3.47
C GLY A 78 11.63 7.97 -3.47
N GLU A 79 11.81 9.12 -4.14
CA GLU A 79 10.84 10.22 -4.14
C GLU A 79 9.52 9.82 -4.77
N LYS A 80 9.56 9.18 -5.94
CA LYS A 80 8.32 8.82 -6.67
C LYS A 80 7.50 7.79 -5.90
N ALA A 81 8.16 6.77 -5.36
CA ALA A 81 7.46 5.72 -4.63
C ALA A 81 6.86 6.26 -3.34
N GLU A 82 7.61 7.10 -2.62
CA GLU A 82 7.11 7.72 -1.39
C GLU A 82 5.92 8.63 -1.67
N GLU A 83 5.97 9.39 -2.75
CA GLU A 83 4.86 10.25 -3.15
C GLU A 83 3.60 9.44 -3.42
N LEU A 84 3.72 8.29 -4.08
CA LEU A 84 2.58 7.40 -4.30
C LEU A 84 2.00 6.89 -2.98
N ALA A 85 2.85 6.46 -2.05
CA ALA A 85 2.41 5.99 -0.74
C ALA A 85 1.69 7.11 0.02
N TYR A 86 2.24 8.32 -0.02
CA TYR A 86 1.62 9.49 0.61
C TYR A 86 0.24 9.78 0.04
N TRP A 87 0.15 9.90 -1.29
CA TRP A 87 -1.13 10.21 -1.94
C TRP A 87 -2.15 9.12 -1.71
N PHE A 88 -1.73 7.86 -1.70
CA PHE A 88 -2.65 6.75 -1.46
C PHE A 88 -3.26 6.84 -0.05
N CYS A 89 -2.47 7.21 0.94
CA CYS A 89 -2.97 7.42 2.30
C CYS A 89 -3.82 8.69 2.41
N PHE A 90 -3.40 9.76 1.74
CA PHE A 90 -4.08 11.05 1.79
C PHE A 90 -5.44 11.02 1.06
N LEU A 91 -5.50 10.38 -0.12
CA LEU A 91 -6.73 10.23 -0.88
C LEU A 91 -7.54 9.08 -0.30
N ASP A 92 -8.21 9.39 0.77
CA ASP A 92 -8.95 8.40 1.54
C ASP A 92 -10.37 8.19 1.00
N SER A 93 -11.17 7.41 1.67
CA SER A 93 -12.52 7.02 1.23
C SER A 93 -13.39 8.21 0.81
N PRO A 94 -14.05 8.18 -0.34
CA PRO A 94 -14.05 7.15 -1.38
C PRO A 94 -12.83 7.31 -2.32
N ARG A 95 -11.84 6.44 -2.12
CA ARG A 95 -10.51 6.61 -2.74
C ARG A 95 -10.55 6.58 -4.27
N THR A 96 -11.17 5.55 -4.84
CA THR A 96 -11.17 5.39 -6.30
C THR A 96 -11.74 6.64 -6.98
N GLN A 97 -12.82 7.19 -6.46
CA GLN A 97 -13.45 8.37 -7.02
C GLN A 97 -12.54 9.58 -6.93
N LYS A 98 -11.83 9.74 -5.81
CA LYS A 98 -10.87 10.83 -5.62
C LYS A 98 -9.68 10.71 -6.55
N ILE A 99 -9.20 9.49 -6.82
CA ILE A 99 -8.12 9.27 -7.77
C ILE A 99 -8.58 9.67 -9.18
N LEU A 100 -9.79 9.28 -9.56
CA LEU A 100 -10.29 9.49 -10.92
C LEU A 100 -10.40 10.98 -11.31
N ILE A 101 -10.53 11.87 -10.34
CA ILE A 101 -10.63 13.31 -10.61
C ILE A 101 -9.29 14.04 -10.56
N LEU A 102 -8.18 13.33 -10.32
CA LEU A 102 -6.86 13.95 -10.34
C LEU A 102 -6.51 14.44 -11.74
N GLU A 103 -5.86 15.60 -11.80
CA GLU A 103 -5.47 16.19 -13.07
C GLU A 103 -4.18 15.57 -13.63
N ASN A 104 -3.27 15.16 -12.76
CA ASN A 104 -2.00 14.56 -13.18
C ASN A 104 -2.25 13.14 -13.66
N GLU A 105 -2.15 12.91 -14.97
CA GLU A 105 -2.49 11.63 -15.59
C GLU A 105 -1.57 10.49 -15.14
N GLN A 106 -0.26 10.76 -14.98
CA GLN A 106 0.66 9.71 -14.55
C GLN A 106 0.40 9.31 -13.11
N LEU A 107 0.20 10.29 -12.23
CA LEU A 107 -0.13 10.03 -10.83
C LEU A 107 -1.43 9.24 -10.72
N LYS A 108 -2.45 9.64 -11.47
CA LYS A 108 -3.73 8.95 -11.52
C LYS A 108 -3.56 7.49 -11.94
N LYS A 109 -2.82 7.25 -13.01
CA LYS A 109 -2.58 5.90 -13.54
C LYS A 109 -1.89 5.02 -12.52
N ASP A 110 -0.84 5.55 -11.89
CA ASP A 110 -0.06 4.79 -10.90
C ASP A 110 -0.90 4.48 -9.66
N LEU A 111 -1.67 5.44 -9.18
CA LEU A 111 -2.54 5.24 -8.02
C LEU A 111 -3.66 4.24 -8.30
N LEU A 112 -4.22 4.25 -9.52
CA LEU A 112 -5.24 3.27 -9.90
C LEU A 112 -4.67 1.85 -9.94
N LEU A 113 -3.41 1.68 -10.34
CA LEU A 113 -2.76 0.38 -10.29
C LEU A 113 -2.65 -0.13 -8.85
N ILE A 114 -2.21 0.74 -7.95
CA ILE A 114 -2.09 0.37 -6.53
C ILE A 114 -3.47 0.05 -5.94
N ASP A 115 -4.46 0.88 -6.24
CA ASP A 115 -5.84 0.68 -5.76
C ASP A 115 -6.39 -0.67 -6.21
N LYS A 116 -6.18 -1.00 -7.48
CA LYS A 116 -6.62 -2.28 -8.04
C LYS A 116 -5.89 -3.45 -7.41
N ALA A 117 -4.57 -3.35 -7.22
CA ALA A 117 -3.78 -4.39 -6.57
C ALA A 117 -4.19 -4.57 -5.11
N ASN A 118 -4.47 -3.48 -4.42
CA ASN A 118 -4.94 -3.51 -3.04
C ASN A 118 -6.25 -4.28 -2.93
N ASN A 119 -7.20 -3.99 -3.82
CA ASN A 119 -8.50 -4.66 -3.82
C ASN A 119 -8.37 -6.14 -4.18
N GLU A 120 -7.47 -6.46 -5.12
CA GLU A 120 -7.24 -7.84 -5.54
C GLU A 120 -6.61 -8.67 -4.41
N ASP A 121 -5.62 -8.13 -3.71
CA ASP A 121 -5.01 -8.83 -2.59
C ASP A 121 -6.04 -9.12 -1.49
N MET A 122 -6.88 -8.15 -1.19
CA MET A 122 -7.92 -8.33 -0.19
C MET A 122 -8.92 -9.41 -0.60
N ALA A 123 -9.26 -9.49 -1.87
CA ALA A 123 -10.17 -10.52 -2.39
C ALA A 123 -9.51 -11.90 -2.37
N ASN A 124 -8.22 -11.97 -2.76
CA ASN A 124 -7.49 -13.26 -2.84
C ASN A 124 -7.21 -13.85 -1.47
N THR A 125 -7.00 -13.02 -0.45
CA THR A 125 -6.69 -13.51 0.89
C THR A 125 -7.92 -13.72 1.73
N SER A 126 -9.09 -13.31 1.25
CA SER A 126 -10.35 -13.48 1.97
C SER A 126 -10.94 -14.83 1.66
N MET A 127 -10.56 -15.83 2.46
CA MET A 127 -11.27 -17.10 2.49
C MET A 127 -12.56 -16.98 3.31
N MET A 128 -12.84 -15.78 3.80
CA MET A 128 -13.99 -15.47 4.62
C MET A 128 -15.21 -15.17 3.76
N SER A 129 -16.40 -15.43 4.31
CA SER A 129 -17.65 -14.96 3.73
C SER A 129 -17.70 -13.43 3.78
N TRP A 130 -18.60 -12.85 3.02
CA TRP A 130 -18.84 -11.40 3.07
C TRP A 130 -19.15 -10.91 4.48
N GLU A 131 -19.93 -11.69 5.21
CA GLU A 131 -20.33 -11.38 6.58
C GLU A 131 -19.11 -11.33 7.49
N GLU A 132 -18.24 -12.32 7.41
CA GLU A 132 -17.02 -12.37 8.22
C GLU A 132 -16.07 -11.23 7.85
N ALA A 133 -15.92 -10.97 6.55
CA ALA A 133 -14.98 -9.95 6.07
C ALA A 133 -15.37 -8.54 6.52
N TYR A 134 -16.66 -8.26 6.62
CA TYR A 134 -17.15 -6.92 6.97
C TYR A 134 -17.78 -6.84 8.36
N GLY A 135 -17.69 -7.90 9.15
CA GLY A 135 -18.16 -7.89 10.53
C GLY A 135 -19.68 -7.88 10.68
N ILE A 136 -20.37 -8.43 9.71
CA ILE A 136 -21.83 -8.47 9.73
C ILE A 136 -22.31 -9.80 10.32
#